data_c89ccacf9681f8b8e9cfea3752740feb
#
_entry.id   c89ccacf9681f8b8e9cfea3752740feb
#
_cell.length_a   1.000
_cell.length_b   1.000
_cell.length_c   1.000
_cell.angle_alpha   90.00
_cell.angle_beta   90.00
_cell.angle_gamma   90.00
#
_symmetry.space_group_name_H-M   'P 1'
#
loop_
_entity.id
_entity.type
_entity.pdbx_description
1 polymer ?
#
loop_
_entity_poly.entity_id
_entity_poly.type
_entity_poly.pdbx_seq_one_letter_code
_entity_poly.pdbx_strand_id
1 'polypeptide(L)'
;MQEYRNYIKHLNRQAELDKEQVRIAETVHSREKKLFGEGLTAQSDYEEAKQAFLNKQQGQEQMMTSLSSAKIQEAQLQQNILETQMERSREANNLVATLKAAYDELQVGIEDWKMTYLFISPANGILSYNDVWQKNQNVNSGDKVFSIVA
;
A
#
# COMPACT_ATOMS: atom_id res chain seq x y z
N MET A 1 11.81 1.39 -2.76
CA MET A 1 11.34 2.03 -4.02
C MET A 1 12.39 2.89 -4.70
N GLN A 2 13.07 3.80 -4.01
CA GLN A 2 14.09 4.69 -4.63
C GLN A 2 15.23 3.89 -5.26
N GLU A 3 15.78 2.91 -4.57
CA GLU A 3 16.87 2.06 -5.06
C GLU A 3 16.48 1.27 -6.32
N TYR A 4 15.25 0.74 -6.35
CA TYR A 4 14.77 0.01 -7.50
C TYR A 4 14.59 0.90 -8.74
N ARG A 5 14.12 2.14 -8.56
CA ARG A 5 14.07 3.14 -9.63
C ARG A 5 15.46 3.50 -10.15
N ASN A 6 16.44 3.61 -9.26
CA ASN A 6 17.83 3.83 -9.64
C ASN A 6 18.36 2.65 -10.44
N TYR A 7 18.07 1.42 -10.03
CA TYR A 7 18.42 0.21 -10.78
C TYR A 7 17.85 0.22 -12.20
N ILE A 8 16.55 0.49 -12.37
CA ILE A 8 15.93 0.62 -13.70
C ILE A 8 16.58 1.74 -14.54
N LYS A 9 16.94 2.85 -13.90
CA LYS A 9 17.64 3.94 -14.58
C LYS A 9 19.01 3.50 -15.12
N HIS A 10 19.73 2.68 -14.35
CA HIS A 10 20.99 2.10 -14.82
C HIS A 10 20.79 1.11 -15.97
N LEU A 11 19.77 0.24 -15.89
CA LEU A 11 19.42 -0.67 -16.99
C LEU A 11 19.04 0.09 -18.26
N ASN A 12 18.26 1.17 -18.17
CA ASN A 12 17.92 1.99 -19.33
C ASN A 12 19.18 2.60 -19.96
N ARG A 13 20.12 3.09 -19.15
CA ARG A 13 21.38 3.62 -19.66
C ARG A 13 22.23 2.54 -20.34
N GLN A 14 22.27 1.33 -19.78
CA GLN A 14 22.97 0.20 -20.38
C GLN A 14 22.32 -0.18 -21.72
N ALA A 15 20.99 -0.24 -21.80
CA ALA A 15 20.26 -0.52 -23.03
C ALA A 15 20.55 0.50 -24.15
N GLU A 16 20.69 1.78 -23.81
CA GLU A 16 21.09 2.81 -24.79
C GLU A 16 22.53 2.63 -25.28
N LEU A 17 23.44 2.23 -24.40
CA LEU A 17 24.85 1.92 -24.81
C LEU A 17 24.89 0.69 -25.71
N ASP A 18 24.14 -0.38 -25.38
CA ASP A 18 24.09 -1.58 -26.20
C ASP A 18 23.48 -1.32 -27.59
N LYS A 19 22.45 -0.47 -27.66
CA LYS A 19 21.87 -0.01 -28.93
C LYS A 19 22.88 0.74 -29.80
N GLU A 20 23.71 1.58 -29.21
CA GLU A 20 24.78 2.28 -29.92
C GLU A 20 25.87 1.31 -30.40
N GLN A 21 26.22 0.29 -29.58
CA GLN A 21 27.16 -0.76 -30.00
C GLN A 21 26.62 -1.56 -31.19
N VAL A 22 25.33 -1.90 -31.22
CA VAL A 22 24.68 -2.58 -32.34
C VAL A 22 24.76 -1.70 -33.59
N ARG A 23 24.51 -0.41 -33.50
CA ARG A 23 24.56 0.54 -34.63
C ARG A 23 25.98 0.63 -35.21
N ILE A 24 27.01 0.66 -34.36
CA ILE A 24 28.38 0.65 -34.79
C ILE A 24 28.72 -0.66 -35.53
N ALA A 25 28.34 -1.81 -34.95
CA ALA A 25 28.58 -3.13 -35.55
C ALA A 25 27.81 -3.29 -36.88
N GLU A 26 26.59 -2.79 -36.98
CA GLU A 26 25.81 -2.75 -38.23
C GLU A 26 26.51 -1.95 -39.33
N THR A 27 27.06 -0.79 -38.97
CA THR A 27 27.83 0.06 -39.90
C THR A 27 29.06 -0.67 -40.42
N VAL A 28 29.81 -1.34 -39.54
CA VAL A 28 30.99 -2.14 -39.92
C VAL A 28 30.57 -3.29 -40.82
N HIS A 29 29.57 -4.07 -40.44
CA HIS A 29 29.07 -5.19 -41.24
C HIS A 29 28.58 -4.72 -42.62
N SER A 30 27.85 -3.59 -42.71
CA SER A 30 27.37 -3.03 -43.96
C SER A 30 28.52 -2.58 -44.90
N ARG A 31 29.59 -2.04 -44.30
CA ARG A 31 30.81 -1.65 -45.06
C ARG A 31 31.55 -2.91 -45.58
N GLU A 32 31.79 -3.89 -44.71
CA GLU A 32 32.47 -5.13 -45.14
C GLU A 32 31.67 -5.91 -46.17
N LYS A 33 30.33 -5.90 -46.09
CA LYS A 33 29.42 -6.49 -47.08
C LYS A 33 29.60 -5.85 -48.46
N LYS A 34 29.73 -4.50 -48.53
CA LYS A 34 29.98 -3.79 -49.78
C LYS A 34 31.36 -4.12 -50.37
N LEU A 35 32.40 -4.07 -49.53
CA LEU A 35 33.77 -4.42 -49.98
C LEU A 35 33.90 -5.85 -50.44
N PHE A 36 33.22 -6.79 -49.81
CA PHE A 36 33.17 -8.18 -50.26
C PHE A 36 32.46 -8.32 -51.60
N GLY A 37 31.34 -7.63 -51.80
CA GLY A 37 30.63 -7.59 -53.11
C GLY A 37 31.45 -7.01 -54.23
N GLU A 38 32.40 -6.14 -53.93
CA GLU A 38 33.34 -5.53 -54.89
C GLU A 38 34.64 -6.34 -55.05
N GLY A 39 34.80 -7.45 -54.31
CA GLY A 39 35.98 -8.32 -54.31
C GLY A 39 37.21 -7.69 -53.62
N LEU A 40 37.02 -6.68 -52.76
CA LEU A 40 38.06 -5.92 -52.10
C LEU A 40 38.42 -6.41 -50.68
N THR A 41 37.70 -7.37 -50.14
CA THR A 41 37.94 -7.97 -48.82
C THR A 41 37.80 -9.50 -48.89
N ALA A 42 38.40 -10.20 -47.93
CA ALA A 42 38.29 -11.66 -47.83
C ALA A 42 36.91 -12.07 -47.26
N GLN A 43 36.47 -13.27 -47.59
CA GLN A 43 35.22 -13.83 -47.05
C GLN A 43 35.24 -13.94 -45.53
N SER A 44 36.41 -14.26 -44.95
CA SER A 44 36.62 -14.31 -43.50
C SER A 44 36.29 -13.03 -42.80
N ASP A 45 36.71 -11.88 -43.37
CA ASP A 45 36.52 -10.57 -42.80
C ASP A 45 35.03 -10.15 -42.78
N TYR A 46 34.32 -10.46 -43.89
CA TYR A 46 32.87 -10.30 -43.95
C TYR A 46 32.12 -11.17 -42.93
N GLU A 47 32.52 -12.46 -42.82
CA GLU A 47 31.88 -13.38 -41.87
C GLU A 47 32.14 -12.95 -40.41
N GLU A 48 33.36 -12.50 -40.11
CA GLU A 48 33.71 -11.95 -38.78
C GLU A 48 32.85 -10.72 -38.43
N ALA A 49 32.76 -9.75 -39.33
CA ALA A 49 31.92 -8.54 -39.13
C ALA A 49 30.43 -8.89 -38.96
N LYS A 50 29.93 -9.88 -39.72
CA LYS A 50 28.58 -10.40 -39.59
C LYS A 50 28.35 -11.06 -38.24
N GLN A 51 29.28 -11.89 -37.78
CA GLN A 51 29.19 -12.56 -36.49
C GLN A 51 29.23 -11.55 -35.32
N ALA A 52 30.11 -10.56 -35.43
CA ALA A 52 30.19 -9.46 -34.42
C ALA A 52 28.88 -8.69 -34.34
N PHE A 53 28.25 -8.36 -35.48
CA PHE A 53 26.96 -7.70 -35.51
C PHE A 53 25.85 -8.55 -34.83
N LEU A 54 25.75 -9.84 -35.18
CA LEU A 54 24.76 -10.74 -34.60
C LEU A 54 24.94 -10.92 -33.09
N ASN A 55 26.19 -11.02 -32.63
CA ASN A 55 26.49 -11.12 -31.20
C ASN A 55 26.05 -9.86 -30.43
N LYS A 56 26.26 -8.66 -30.99
CA LYS A 56 25.80 -7.40 -30.40
C LYS A 56 24.28 -7.29 -30.40
N GLN A 57 23.63 -7.71 -31.48
CA GLN A 57 22.17 -7.75 -31.55
C GLN A 57 21.57 -8.68 -30.50
N GLN A 58 22.14 -9.89 -30.34
CA GLN A 58 21.71 -10.83 -29.30
C GLN A 58 21.88 -10.25 -27.89
N GLY A 59 23.00 -9.57 -27.61
CA GLY A 59 23.23 -8.89 -26.33
C GLY A 59 22.19 -7.82 -26.06
N GLN A 60 21.84 -7.01 -27.07
CA GLN A 60 20.78 -6.00 -26.96
C GLN A 60 19.43 -6.63 -26.63
N GLU A 61 19.03 -7.71 -27.29
CA GLU A 61 17.77 -8.40 -27.02
C GLU A 61 17.73 -8.96 -25.58
N GLN A 62 18.83 -9.52 -25.10
CA GLN A 62 18.94 -9.97 -23.69
C GLN A 62 18.77 -8.80 -22.70
N MET A 63 19.39 -7.63 -23.00
CA MET A 63 19.26 -6.44 -22.17
C MET A 63 17.83 -5.91 -22.16
N MET A 64 17.16 -5.87 -23.33
CA MET A 64 15.76 -5.47 -23.44
C MET A 64 14.82 -6.38 -22.65
N THR A 65 15.09 -7.70 -22.65
CA THR A 65 14.35 -8.67 -21.83
C THR A 65 14.55 -8.43 -20.34
N SER A 66 15.78 -8.17 -19.91
CA SER A 66 16.12 -7.84 -18.51
C SER A 66 15.44 -6.55 -18.07
N LEU A 67 15.46 -5.51 -18.90
CA LEU A 67 14.79 -4.25 -18.64
C LEU A 67 13.26 -4.41 -18.55
N SER A 68 12.67 -5.20 -19.43
CA SER A 68 11.24 -5.51 -19.41
C SER A 68 10.86 -6.22 -18.11
N SER A 69 11.62 -7.23 -17.70
CA SER A 69 11.42 -7.95 -16.45
C SER A 69 11.52 -7.05 -15.23
N ALA A 70 12.49 -6.14 -15.20
CA ALA A 70 12.65 -5.16 -14.13
C ALA A 70 11.44 -4.20 -14.05
N LYS A 71 10.92 -3.74 -15.19
CA LYS A 71 9.71 -2.89 -15.23
C LYS A 71 8.46 -3.60 -14.74
N ILE A 72 8.31 -4.89 -15.08
CA ILE A 72 7.19 -5.71 -14.56
C ILE A 72 7.28 -5.84 -13.03
N GLN A 73 8.48 -6.10 -12.50
CA GLN A 73 8.68 -6.18 -11.05
C GLN A 73 8.41 -4.82 -10.35
N GLU A 74 8.79 -3.69 -10.97
CA GLU A 74 8.44 -2.37 -10.45
C GLU A 74 6.92 -2.18 -10.35
N ALA A 75 6.19 -2.55 -11.39
CA ALA A 75 4.73 -2.46 -11.41
C ALA A 75 4.09 -3.34 -10.32
N GLN A 76 4.58 -4.56 -10.12
CA GLN A 76 4.13 -5.45 -9.03
C GLN A 76 4.39 -4.85 -7.65
N LEU A 77 5.59 -4.29 -7.42
CA LEU A 77 5.92 -3.63 -6.16
C LEU A 77 5.02 -2.41 -5.89
N GLN A 78 4.69 -1.63 -6.93
CA GLN A 78 3.76 -0.51 -6.81
C GLN A 78 2.35 -0.99 -6.43
N GLN A 79 1.88 -2.05 -7.07
CA GLN A 79 0.59 -2.66 -6.73
C GLN A 79 0.55 -3.13 -5.27
N ASN A 80 1.55 -3.89 -4.82
CA ASN A 80 1.64 -4.37 -3.44
C ASN A 80 1.64 -3.23 -2.41
N ILE A 81 2.31 -2.10 -2.73
CA ILE A 81 2.30 -0.92 -1.86
C ILE A 81 0.89 -0.32 -1.77
N LEU A 82 0.18 -0.19 -2.89
CA LEU A 82 -1.19 0.32 -2.90
C LEU A 82 -2.14 -0.60 -2.12
N GLU A 83 -2.03 -1.91 -2.30
CA GLU A 83 -2.82 -2.90 -1.57
C GLU A 83 -2.57 -2.80 -0.06
N THR A 84 -1.30 -2.74 0.36
CA THR A 84 -0.93 -2.58 1.77
C THR A 84 -1.46 -1.26 2.37
N GLN A 85 -1.43 -0.17 1.61
CA GLN A 85 -1.99 1.12 2.05
C GLN A 85 -3.50 1.06 2.22
N MET A 86 -4.20 0.41 1.29
CA MET A 86 -5.66 0.21 1.37
C MET A 86 -6.04 -0.68 2.56
N GLU A 87 -5.30 -1.76 2.80
CA GLU A 87 -5.51 -2.66 3.94
C GLU A 87 -5.33 -1.93 5.27
N ARG A 88 -4.24 -1.18 5.42
CA ARG A 88 -4.02 -0.33 6.62
C ARG A 88 -5.14 0.67 6.84
N SER A 89 -5.64 1.29 5.76
CA SER A 89 -6.76 2.24 5.87
C SER A 89 -8.05 1.55 6.32
N ARG A 90 -8.34 0.36 5.78
CA ARG A 90 -9.48 -0.45 6.20
C ARG A 90 -9.38 -0.89 7.66
N GLU A 91 -8.21 -1.36 8.07
CA GLU A 91 -7.95 -1.77 9.46
C GLU A 91 -8.13 -0.60 10.43
N ALA A 92 -7.55 0.57 10.11
CA ALA A 92 -7.72 1.77 10.91
C ALA A 92 -9.20 2.19 11.06
N ASN A 93 -9.97 2.14 9.97
CA ASN A 93 -11.40 2.46 9.99
C ASN A 93 -12.20 1.44 10.82
N ASN A 94 -11.88 0.15 10.72
CA ASN A 94 -12.51 -0.90 11.51
C ASN A 94 -12.20 -0.74 13.01
N LEU A 95 -10.96 -0.41 13.37
CA LEU A 95 -10.58 -0.16 14.76
C LEU A 95 -11.31 1.05 15.34
N VAL A 96 -11.44 2.14 14.57
CA VAL A 96 -12.20 3.33 14.98
C VAL A 96 -13.68 3.00 15.18
N ALA A 97 -14.28 2.21 14.26
CA ALA A 97 -15.68 1.78 14.39
C ALA A 97 -15.90 0.88 15.62
N THR A 98 -15.00 -0.06 15.86
CA THR A 98 -15.03 -0.95 17.04
C THR A 98 -14.88 -0.16 18.34
N LEU A 99 -13.93 0.79 18.38
CA LEU A 99 -13.73 1.66 19.55
C LEU A 99 -14.98 2.49 19.84
N LYS A 100 -15.60 3.05 18.79
CA LYS A 100 -16.82 3.83 18.95
C LYS A 100 -17.98 2.98 19.48
N ALA A 101 -18.17 1.77 18.95
CA ALA A 101 -19.21 0.86 19.42
C ALA A 101 -19.01 0.49 20.91
N ALA A 102 -17.77 0.17 21.32
CA ALA A 102 -17.46 -0.12 22.71
C ALA A 102 -17.65 1.09 23.64
N TYR A 103 -17.35 2.30 23.15
CA TYR A 103 -17.61 3.52 23.90
C TYR A 103 -19.12 3.78 24.09
N ASP A 104 -19.90 3.62 23.02
CA ASP A 104 -21.36 3.79 23.05
C ASP A 104 -22.01 2.76 24.01
N GLU A 105 -21.56 1.50 23.97
CA GLU A 105 -21.99 0.43 24.88
C GLU A 105 -21.66 0.77 26.34
N LEU A 106 -20.43 1.24 26.62
CA LEU A 106 -20.04 1.68 27.96
C LEU A 106 -20.91 2.85 28.45
N GLN A 107 -21.20 3.82 27.58
CA GLN A 107 -22.06 4.95 27.92
C GLN A 107 -23.46 4.51 28.30
N VAL A 108 -24.09 3.64 27.50
CA VAL A 108 -25.39 3.04 27.80
C VAL A 108 -25.36 2.27 29.12
N GLY A 109 -24.33 1.42 29.34
CA GLY A 109 -24.17 0.68 30.58
C GLY A 109 -24.03 1.57 31.82
N ILE A 110 -23.36 2.73 31.70
CA ILE A 110 -23.28 3.71 32.79
C ILE A 110 -24.64 4.35 33.07
N GLU A 111 -25.41 4.71 32.05
CA GLU A 111 -26.73 5.28 32.23
C GLU A 111 -27.70 4.26 32.86
N ASP A 112 -27.69 3.01 32.42
CA ASP A 112 -28.49 1.93 32.99
C ASP A 112 -28.11 1.69 34.47
N TRP A 113 -26.80 1.69 34.77
CA TRP A 113 -26.33 1.57 36.15
C TRP A 113 -26.80 2.74 37.00
N LYS A 114 -26.74 3.98 36.50
CA LYS A 114 -27.26 5.16 37.22
C LYS A 114 -28.75 5.02 37.51
N MET A 115 -29.56 4.61 36.51
CA MET A 115 -31.00 4.42 36.69
C MET A 115 -31.32 3.32 37.72
N THR A 116 -30.49 2.28 37.79
CA THR A 116 -30.72 1.13 38.67
C THR A 116 -30.28 1.38 40.11
N TYR A 117 -29.16 2.07 40.30
CA TYR A 117 -28.51 2.19 41.61
C TYR A 117 -28.47 3.60 42.20
N LEU A 118 -28.83 4.63 41.44
CA LEU A 118 -28.81 6.02 41.90
C LEU A 118 -30.18 6.65 41.85
N PHE A 119 -30.58 7.26 42.95
CA PHE A 119 -31.75 8.14 42.98
C PHE A 119 -31.33 9.54 42.53
N ILE A 120 -31.56 9.86 41.26
CA ILE A 120 -31.22 11.16 40.68
C ILE A 120 -32.49 11.99 40.58
N SER A 121 -32.46 13.21 41.11
CA SER A 121 -33.57 14.14 40.99
C SER A 121 -33.76 14.59 39.54
N PRO A 122 -34.97 14.50 38.96
CA PRO A 122 -35.27 15.03 37.63
C PRO A 122 -35.43 16.57 37.60
N ALA A 123 -35.58 17.24 38.77
CA ALA A 123 -35.78 18.66 38.87
C ALA A 123 -35.09 19.26 40.11
N ASN A 124 -34.88 20.55 40.08
CA ASN A 124 -34.42 21.30 41.26
C ASN A 124 -35.59 21.56 42.20
N GLY A 125 -35.40 21.29 43.48
CA GLY A 125 -36.45 21.49 44.48
C GLY A 125 -35.98 21.07 45.88
N ILE A 126 -36.92 21.08 46.83
CA ILE A 126 -36.69 20.67 48.22
C ILE A 126 -36.99 19.18 48.32
N LEU A 127 -36.00 18.40 48.82
CA LEU A 127 -36.14 16.97 49.06
C LEU A 127 -37.02 16.72 50.29
N SER A 128 -38.05 15.90 50.10
CA SER A 128 -38.93 15.39 51.16
C SER A 128 -38.89 13.88 51.22
N TYR A 129 -38.79 13.32 52.42
CA TYR A 129 -38.85 11.88 52.65
C TYR A 129 -40.32 11.45 52.78
N ASN A 130 -40.70 10.41 52.02
CA ASN A 130 -42.11 9.93 52.08
C ASN A 130 -42.32 8.94 53.23
N ASP A 131 -41.28 8.27 53.72
CA ASP A 131 -41.31 7.30 54.81
C ASP A 131 -40.01 7.28 55.60
N VAL A 132 -40.01 6.60 56.80
CA VAL A 132 -38.83 6.45 57.63
C VAL A 132 -37.94 5.32 57.06
N TRP A 133 -37.09 5.69 56.10
CA TRP A 133 -36.11 4.78 55.53
C TRP A 133 -34.87 4.60 56.44
N GLN A 134 -34.42 3.36 56.61
CA GLN A 134 -33.21 3.04 57.37
C GLN A 134 -32.04 2.69 56.45
N LYS A 135 -30.82 2.91 56.93
CA LYS A 135 -29.62 2.54 56.23
C LYS A 135 -29.63 1.01 55.95
N ASN A 136 -29.30 0.61 54.71
CA ASN A 136 -29.30 -0.76 54.20
C ASN A 136 -30.70 -1.41 54.08
N GLN A 137 -31.77 -0.67 54.05
CA GLN A 137 -33.11 -1.20 53.75
C GLN A 137 -33.24 -1.47 52.25
N ASN A 138 -33.78 -2.62 51.89
CA ASN A 138 -34.09 -2.94 50.50
C ASN A 138 -35.31 -2.13 50.03
N VAL A 139 -35.22 -1.60 48.81
CA VAL A 139 -36.25 -0.82 48.15
C VAL A 139 -36.72 -1.66 46.97
N ASN A 140 -38.03 -1.84 46.83
CA ASN A 140 -38.61 -2.54 45.69
C ASN A 140 -38.96 -1.60 44.56
N SER A 141 -39.07 -2.14 43.34
CA SER A 141 -39.50 -1.37 42.19
C SER A 141 -40.90 -0.80 42.42
N GLY A 142 -41.08 0.53 42.34
CA GLY A 142 -42.35 1.22 42.57
C GLY A 142 -42.48 1.88 43.95
N ASP A 143 -41.58 1.60 44.89
CA ASP A 143 -41.57 2.25 46.20
C ASP A 143 -41.23 3.75 46.06
N LYS A 144 -42.01 4.64 46.73
CA LYS A 144 -41.78 6.07 46.78
C LYS A 144 -40.80 6.39 47.91
N VAL A 145 -39.50 6.53 47.57
CA VAL A 145 -38.46 6.78 48.55
C VAL A 145 -38.33 8.27 48.87
N PHE A 146 -38.27 9.11 47.86
CA PHE A 146 -38.15 10.57 47.99
C PHE A 146 -39.15 11.30 47.11
N SER A 147 -39.57 12.46 47.53
CA SER A 147 -40.34 13.42 46.73
C SER A 147 -39.56 14.74 46.62
N ILE A 148 -39.69 15.40 45.49
CA ILE A 148 -39.12 16.73 45.27
C ILE A 148 -40.27 17.72 45.14
N VAL A 149 -40.25 18.70 45.98
CA VAL A 149 -41.17 19.83 45.93
C VAL A 149 -40.44 20.98 45.25
N ALA A 150 -40.97 21.38 44.08
CA ALA A 150 -40.44 22.50 43.30
C ALA A 150 -40.77 23.83 43.95
#